data_e3ed81aca6fbda817d96cf8f0a6a4b16
#
_entry.id   e3ed81aca6fbda817d96cf8f0a6a4b16
#
_cell.length_a   1.000
_cell.length_b   1.000
_cell.length_c   1.000
_cell.angle_alpha   90.00
_cell.angle_beta   90.00
_cell.angle_gamma   90.00
#
_symmetry.space_group_name_H-M   'P 1'
#
loop_
_entity.id
_entity.type
_entity.pdbx_description
1 polymer ?
#
loop_
_entity_poly.entity_id
_entity_poly.type
_entity_poly.pdbx_seq_one_letter_code
_entity_poly.pdbx_strand_id
1 'polypeptide(L)'
;MTETAMPQTADDWASFLVSKTLPTPFKVGKAVLRNIQRKSLPYTTIAEQINRDPILSFRILSQANRNREAGHESSKTLSHAMSMVGIEELTSMLDSQPFKALSLKDIKSFYYLRILSTSLYAGHLGRIISLNKKKGNSEDVYWSSLFLGTPTWYLWRFATPEMRLIRYAIRSNFKLPNIAETEVLGDTLETITGKMAKEMALPEMAQQCFEPNNQLTKKQWVSISKTVPNTGKPLRIDDRDISMKMQSPHFIVMLANLISHYSSYCWYSKATLRAQKILASYLQCPLDKAIQITHETAAQMSRAHPMPGMMLPAAKIILPPRLRTKATNDKSSPSLQAQTKTNKGSLESHQQKINTAVSENTLEDARTKTEPKDQHNPIFTELISIMKNRPEDFVDLHELMNAATQGIAYGVELKRTCVGLISKDKARFKNYYSVGCQENDELANFESPIVEDTIFAKLSARPASIWVKANSDKKILDLIPQNFNSVIGAKEYFLMSVFVGRKPVAIFYADNEDQEHLTNWHYQQFKEMCSSVSSALQYQANNKK
;
A
#
# COMPACT_ATOMS: atom_id res chain seq x y z
N MET A 1 2.11 -25.93 15.06
CA MET A 1 1.89 -24.48 15.23
C MET A 1 0.40 -24.26 15.18
N THR A 2 -0.22 -23.90 16.29
CA THR A 2 -1.66 -23.58 16.34
C THR A 2 -1.93 -22.41 15.41
N GLU A 3 -2.74 -22.58 14.38
CA GLU A 3 -3.32 -21.49 13.60
C GLU A 3 -3.99 -20.53 14.59
N THR A 4 -3.36 -19.41 14.86
CA THR A 4 -4.00 -18.33 15.61
C THR A 4 -5.11 -17.81 14.70
N ALA A 5 -6.36 -18.06 15.09
CA ALA A 5 -7.52 -17.53 14.40
C ALA A 5 -7.33 -16.01 14.17
N MET A 6 -7.72 -15.53 12.98
CA MET A 6 -7.63 -14.10 12.67
C MET A 6 -8.47 -13.30 13.68
N PRO A 7 -7.97 -12.13 14.14
CA PRO A 7 -8.72 -11.26 15.05
C PRO A 7 -10.10 -10.89 14.48
N GLN A 8 -11.11 -10.86 15.34
CA GLN A 8 -12.51 -10.63 14.95
C GLN A 8 -13.10 -9.37 15.58
N THR A 9 -12.50 -8.89 16.67
CA THR A 9 -12.95 -7.72 17.41
C THR A 9 -11.85 -6.66 17.47
N ALA A 10 -12.23 -5.42 17.79
CA ALA A 10 -11.25 -4.35 17.96
C ALA A 10 -10.23 -4.62 19.07
N ASP A 11 -10.61 -5.33 20.13
CA ASP A 11 -9.70 -5.72 21.22
C ASP A 11 -8.71 -6.78 20.76
N ASP A 12 -9.19 -7.80 20.01
CA ASP A 12 -8.32 -8.82 19.45
C ASP A 12 -7.30 -8.20 18.49
N TRP A 13 -7.75 -7.28 17.62
CA TRP A 13 -6.86 -6.57 16.70
C TRP A 13 -5.83 -5.71 17.44
N ALA A 14 -6.24 -4.97 18.46
CA ALA A 14 -5.33 -4.15 19.24
C ALA A 14 -4.27 -5.01 19.92
N SER A 15 -4.67 -6.05 20.65
CA SER A 15 -3.76 -6.97 21.34
C SER A 15 -2.83 -7.71 20.37
N PHE A 16 -3.37 -8.22 19.25
CA PHE A 16 -2.58 -8.88 18.21
C PHE A 16 -1.51 -7.94 17.62
N LEU A 17 -1.88 -6.73 17.25
CA LEU A 17 -0.97 -5.79 16.59
C LEU A 17 0.06 -5.22 17.57
N VAL A 18 -0.35 -4.82 18.79
CA VAL A 18 0.56 -4.25 19.79
C VAL A 18 1.61 -5.26 20.26
N SER A 19 1.30 -6.57 20.22
CA SER A 19 2.28 -7.64 20.53
C SER A 19 3.43 -7.73 19.50
N LYS A 20 3.29 -7.14 18.30
CA LYS A 20 4.31 -7.21 17.25
C LYS A 20 5.36 -6.13 17.42
N THR A 21 6.55 -6.38 16.90
CA THR A 21 7.62 -5.39 16.87
C THR A 21 7.82 -4.87 15.45
N LEU A 22 7.69 -3.55 15.27
CA LEU A 22 7.94 -2.93 13.97
C LEU A 22 9.43 -2.97 13.62
N PRO A 23 9.80 -3.40 12.42
CA PRO A 23 11.18 -3.30 11.95
C PRO A 23 11.52 -1.86 11.61
N THR A 24 12.75 -1.42 11.95
CA THR A 24 13.25 -0.14 11.47
C THR A 24 14.04 -0.29 10.15
N PRO A 25 13.78 0.57 9.15
CA PRO A 25 14.60 0.66 7.95
C PRO A 25 15.87 1.51 8.14
N PHE A 26 16.02 2.16 9.29
CA PHE A 26 17.10 3.09 9.58
C PHE A 26 18.24 2.43 10.37
N LYS A 27 19.48 2.64 9.94
CA LYS A 27 20.69 2.04 10.58
C LYS A 27 21.22 2.88 11.74
N VAL A 28 20.34 3.51 12.52
CA VAL A 28 20.73 4.44 13.58
C VAL A 28 21.11 3.70 14.86
N GLY A 29 20.37 2.69 15.26
CA GLY A 29 20.48 2.03 16.56
C GLY A 29 21.89 1.55 16.91
N LYS A 30 22.58 0.87 15.98
CA LYS A 30 23.96 0.39 16.23
C LYS A 30 24.99 1.51 16.41
N ALA A 31 24.82 2.64 15.72
CA ALA A 31 25.70 3.78 15.88
C ALA A 31 25.49 4.46 17.25
N VAL A 32 24.23 4.64 17.62
CA VAL A 32 23.83 5.20 18.91
C VAL A 32 24.32 4.32 20.06
N LEU A 33 24.12 2.99 19.98
CA LEU A 33 24.58 2.04 21.00
C LEU A 33 26.09 2.16 21.25
N ARG A 34 26.90 2.24 20.18
CA ARG A 34 28.34 2.44 20.30
C ARG A 34 28.71 3.77 20.99
N ASN A 35 27.98 4.84 20.70
CA ASN A 35 28.20 6.15 21.28
C ASN A 35 27.85 6.18 22.78
N ILE A 36 26.77 5.48 23.18
CA ILE A 36 26.37 5.31 24.57
C ILE A 36 27.48 4.52 25.34
N GLN A 37 27.90 3.38 24.81
CA GLN A 37 28.91 2.52 25.43
C GLN A 37 30.26 3.25 25.62
N ARG A 38 30.63 4.10 24.68
CA ARG A 38 31.86 4.89 24.75
C ARG A 38 31.77 6.14 25.63
N LYS A 39 30.56 6.48 26.12
CA LYS A 39 30.28 7.73 26.83
C LYS A 39 30.79 8.98 26.08
N SER A 40 30.75 8.92 24.75
CA SER A 40 31.43 9.87 23.86
C SER A 40 30.62 11.11 23.53
N LEU A 41 29.30 11.11 23.79
CA LEU A 41 28.41 12.18 23.39
C LEU A 41 27.40 12.55 24.48
N PRO A 42 26.99 13.83 24.55
CA PRO A 42 25.90 14.27 25.42
C PRO A 42 24.58 13.61 25.03
N TYR A 43 23.66 13.48 25.98
CA TYR A 43 22.32 12.93 25.77
C TYR A 43 21.52 13.68 24.67
N THR A 44 21.69 14.99 24.58
CA THR A 44 21.05 15.81 23.54
C THR A 44 21.47 15.39 22.12
N THR A 45 22.77 15.17 21.93
CA THR A 45 23.32 14.73 20.64
C THR A 45 22.89 13.29 20.31
N ILE A 46 22.80 12.43 21.33
CA ILE A 46 22.26 11.07 21.16
C ILE A 46 20.78 11.14 20.76
N ALA A 47 19.98 12.00 21.38
CA ALA A 47 18.58 12.21 21.05
C ALA A 47 18.40 12.70 19.60
N GLU A 48 19.26 13.60 19.12
CA GLU A 48 19.26 14.06 17.72
C GLU A 48 19.55 12.91 16.73
N GLN A 49 20.43 11.99 17.09
CA GLN A 49 20.69 10.80 16.27
C GLN A 49 19.48 9.86 16.25
N ILE A 50 18.89 9.60 17.42
CA ILE A 50 17.70 8.73 17.56
C ILE A 50 16.50 9.32 16.81
N ASN A 51 16.34 10.65 16.80
CA ASN A 51 15.27 11.36 16.09
C ASN A 51 15.23 11.05 14.58
N ARG A 52 16.34 10.57 14.01
CA ARG A 52 16.37 10.12 12.59
C ARG A 52 15.67 8.78 12.37
N ASP A 53 15.37 8.05 13.44
CA ASP A 53 14.64 6.78 13.39
C ASP A 53 13.29 6.92 14.13
N PRO A 54 12.17 7.12 13.41
CA PRO A 54 10.86 7.31 14.02
C PRO A 54 10.36 6.09 14.79
N ILE A 55 10.81 4.87 14.43
CA ILE A 55 10.41 3.65 15.13
C ILE A 55 11.12 3.56 16.48
N LEU A 56 12.40 3.88 16.50
CA LEU A 56 13.16 3.91 17.74
C LEU A 56 12.68 5.02 18.66
N SER A 57 12.43 6.23 18.11
CA SER A 57 11.86 7.35 18.85
C SER A 57 10.50 7.00 19.46
N PHE A 58 9.63 6.33 18.68
CA PHE A 58 8.34 5.83 19.16
C PHE A 58 8.51 4.90 20.37
N ARG A 59 9.39 3.90 20.26
CA ARG A 59 9.61 2.93 21.36
C ARG A 59 10.06 3.62 22.63
N ILE A 60 11.02 4.56 22.52
CA ILE A 60 11.55 5.28 23.70
C ILE A 60 10.48 6.15 24.33
N LEU A 61 9.73 6.93 23.55
CA LEU A 61 8.65 7.77 24.07
C LEU A 61 7.50 6.93 24.66
N SER A 62 7.12 5.84 24.00
CA SER A 62 6.12 4.90 24.52
C SER A 62 6.56 4.29 25.85
N GLN A 63 7.83 3.86 25.97
CA GLN A 63 8.37 3.28 27.20
C GLN A 63 8.42 4.32 28.33
N ALA A 64 8.88 5.54 28.04
CA ALA A 64 8.88 6.62 29.01
C ALA A 64 7.46 6.93 29.52
N ASN A 65 6.45 6.90 28.64
CA ASN A 65 5.06 7.11 29.02
C ASN A 65 4.47 5.95 29.84
N ARG A 66 4.93 4.70 29.62
CA ARG A 66 4.55 3.55 30.47
C ARG A 66 5.18 3.60 31.85
N ASN A 67 6.43 4.06 31.96
CA ASN A 67 7.15 4.17 33.23
C ASN A 67 6.70 5.41 34.04
N ARG A 68 5.81 6.22 33.48
CA ARG A 68 5.30 7.43 34.13
C ARG A 68 4.47 7.10 35.36
N GLU A 69 4.81 7.72 36.48
CA GLU A 69 3.99 7.67 37.68
C GLU A 69 2.66 8.42 37.49
N ALA A 70 1.61 7.96 38.18
CA ALA A 70 0.29 8.59 38.11
C ALA A 70 0.38 10.06 38.54
N GLY A 71 -0.10 10.97 37.70
CA GLY A 71 -0.11 12.41 37.96
C GLY A 71 1.03 13.23 37.33
N HIS A 72 2.04 12.60 36.76
CA HIS A 72 3.08 13.33 36.03
C HIS A 72 2.70 13.56 34.55
N GLU A 73 3.13 14.69 33.97
CA GLU A 73 2.92 14.96 32.54
C GLU A 73 3.68 13.98 31.64
N SER A 74 3.13 13.71 30.45
CA SER A 74 3.80 12.90 29.44
C SER A 74 5.10 13.56 28.96
N SER A 75 6.08 12.77 28.55
CA SER A 75 7.33 13.31 28.01
C SER A 75 7.08 14.03 26.69
N LYS A 76 7.40 15.32 26.64
CA LYS A 76 7.22 16.20 25.46
C LYS A 76 8.47 16.24 24.56
N THR A 77 9.61 15.73 25.02
CA THR A 77 10.86 15.71 24.26
C THR A 77 11.54 14.35 24.32
N LEU A 78 12.26 13.99 23.27
CA LEU A 78 12.97 12.72 23.21
C LEU A 78 14.10 12.66 24.26
N SER A 79 14.80 13.77 24.52
CA SER A 79 15.84 13.84 25.54
C SER A 79 15.30 13.58 26.95
N HIS A 80 14.12 14.14 27.27
CA HIS A 80 13.45 13.88 28.54
C HIS A 80 13.00 12.43 28.66
N ALA A 81 12.40 11.89 27.58
CA ALA A 81 12.01 10.48 27.54
C ALA A 81 13.20 9.52 27.77
N MET A 82 14.35 9.80 27.15
CA MET A 82 15.57 9.03 27.37
C MET A 82 16.06 9.08 28.82
N SER A 83 15.93 10.24 29.47
CA SER A 83 16.29 10.37 30.89
C SER A 83 15.34 9.59 31.80
N MET A 84 14.05 9.54 31.46
CA MET A 84 13.04 8.75 32.21
C MET A 84 13.26 7.24 32.05
N VAL A 85 13.60 6.79 30.85
CA VAL A 85 13.88 5.37 30.56
C VAL A 85 15.16 4.91 31.26
N GLY A 86 16.16 5.76 31.33
CA GLY A 86 17.47 5.42 31.86
C GLY A 86 18.36 4.68 30.85
N ILE A 87 19.68 4.66 31.17
CA ILE A 87 20.70 4.22 30.20
C ILE A 87 20.69 2.69 29.98
N GLU A 88 20.40 1.92 31.00
CA GLU A 88 20.39 0.46 30.93
C GLU A 88 19.24 -0.04 30.06
N GLU A 89 18.03 0.44 30.32
CA GLU A 89 16.86 0.09 29.52
C GLU A 89 16.97 0.61 28.09
N LEU A 90 17.48 1.85 27.90
CA LEU A 90 17.76 2.39 26.57
C LEU A 90 18.74 1.52 25.79
N THR A 91 19.80 1.03 26.43
CA THR A 91 20.77 0.13 25.82
C THR A 91 20.13 -1.20 25.40
N SER A 92 19.32 -1.79 26.28
CA SER A 92 18.56 -3.01 25.99
C SER A 92 17.58 -2.82 24.82
N MET A 93 16.87 -1.69 24.78
CA MET A 93 15.95 -1.36 23.69
C MET A 93 16.66 -1.18 22.34
N LEU A 94 17.84 -0.59 22.33
CA LEU A 94 18.65 -0.41 21.13
C LEU A 94 19.23 -1.73 20.61
N ASP A 95 19.66 -2.61 21.52
CA ASP A 95 20.19 -3.93 21.17
C ASP A 95 19.09 -4.86 20.63
N SER A 96 17.92 -4.80 21.24
CA SER A 96 16.75 -5.59 20.82
C SER A 96 16.02 -5.06 19.58
N GLN A 97 16.42 -3.88 19.05
CA GLN A 97 15.71 -3.28 17.92
C GLN A 97 16.01 -4.02 16.61
N PRO A 98 15.02 -4.63 15.96
CA PRO A 98 15.24 -5.33 14.71
C PRO A 98 15.46 -4.33 13.57
N PHE A 99 16.72 -4.18 13.15
CA PHE A 99 17.01 -3.58 11.86
C PHE A 99 16.70 -4.60 10.77
N LYS A 100 15.82 -4.24 9.86
CA LYS A 100 15.51 -5.07 8.68
C LYS A 100 15.65 -4.22 7.42
N ALA A 101 16.47 -4.68 6.49
CA ALA A 101 16.50 -4.12 5.15
C ALA A 101 15.16 -4.44 4.47
N LEU A 102 14.29 -3.44 4.39
CA LEU A 102 12.94 -3.59 3.80
C LEU A 102 13.04 -3.49 2.29
N SER A 103 12.59 -4.53 1.60
CA SER A 103 12.53 -4.52 0.14
C SER A 103 11.25 -3.84 -0.34
N LEU A 104 11.37 -2.90 -1.27
CA LEU A 104 10.20 -2.28 -1.92
C LEU A 104 9.47 -3.23 -2.88
N LYS A 105 10.07 -4.38 -3.19
CA LYS A 105 9.42 -5.47 -3.92
C LYS A 105 8.41 -6.21 -3.05
N ASP A 106 8.63 -6.25 -1.72
CA ASP A 106 7.66 -6.76 -0.77
C ASP A 106 6.57 -5.72 -0.52
N ILE A 107 5.35 -6.11 -0.81
CA ILE A 107 4.19 -5.23 -0.71
C ILE A 107 3.92 -4.74 0.72
N LYS A 108 4.17 -5.58 1.73
CA LYS A 108 4.02 -5.20 3.14
C LYS A 108 5.01 -4.09 3.51
N SER A 109 6.25 -4.25 3.07
CA SER A 109 7.30 -3.24 3.25
C SER A 109 7.00 -1.96 2.48
N PHE A 110 6.50 -2.06 1.25
CA PHE A 110 6.14 -0.89 0.43
C PHE A 110 5.06 -0.03 1.11
N TYR A 111 3.93 -0.64 1.51
CA TYR A 111 2.86 0.11 2.18
C TYR A 111 3.27 0.64 3.55
N TYR A 112 4.01 -0.16 4.32
CA TYR A 112 4.55 0.25 5.60
C TYR A 112 5.43 1.51 5.47
N LEU A 113 6.42 1.49 4.57
CA LEU A 113 7.31 2.64 4.33
C LEU A 113 6.56 3.84 3.77
N ARG A 114 5.55 3.62 2.93
CA ARG A 114 4.70 4.69 2.40
C ARG A 114 3.93 5.39 3.53
N ILE A 115 3.30 4.66 4.43
CA ILE A 115 2.57 5.23 5.57
C ILE A 115 3.54 5.90 6.55
N LEU A 116 4.69 5.28 6.83
CA LEU A 116 5.73 5.87 7.66
C LEU A 116 6.21 7.22 7.11
N SER A 117 6.45 7.32 5.79
CA SER A 117 6.83 8.59 5.16
C SER A 117 5.73 9.65 5.24
N THR A 118 4.46 9.25 5.17
CA THR A 118 3.31 10.14 5.32
C THR A 118 3.24 10.69 6.74
N SER A 119 3.44 9.84 7.75
CA SER A 119 3.44 10.25 9.17
C SER A 119 4.65 11.14 9.51
N LEU A 120 5.83 10.85 8.96
CA LEU A 120 7.01 11.74 9.09
C LEU A 120 6.71 13.13 8.54
N TYR A 121 6.06 13.19 7.38
CA TYR A 121 5.66 14.47 6.81
C TYR A 121 4.61 15.18 7.69
N ALA A 122 3.65 14.45 8.27
CA ALA A 122 2.69 15.02 9.22
C ALA A 122 3.39 15.62 10.45
N GLY A 123 4.37 14.92 11.02
CA GLY A 123 5.17 15.43 12.15
C GLY A 123 5.87 16.75 11.83
N HIS A 124 6.63 16.78 10.73
CA HIS A 124 7.32 17.99 10.28
C HIS A 124 6.34 19.14 10.01
N LEU A 125 5.22 18.85 9.35
CA LEU A 125 4.21 19.87 9.04
C LEU A 125 3.52 20.38 10.30
N GLY A 126 3.17 19.51 11.24
CA GLY A 126 2.61 19.90 12.54
C GLY A 126 3.51 20.87 13.29
N ARG A 127 4.83 20.55 13.35
CA ARG A 127 5.83 21.45 13.95
C ARG A 127 5.83 22.83 13.30
N ILE A 128 5.86 22.90 11.97
CA ILE A 128 5.89 24.17 11.24
C ILE A 128 4.59 24.96 11.44
N ILE A 129 3.44 24.31 11.44
CA ILE A 129 2.15 24.98 11.71
C ILE A 129 2.13 25.54 13.15
N SER A 130 2.57 24.75 14.14
CA SER A 130 2.65 25.17 15.55
C SER A 130 3.54 26.40 15.72
N LEU A 131 4.73 26.42 15.10
CA LEU A 131 5.66 27.55 15.13
C LEU A 131 5.04 28.81 14.49
N ASN A 132 4.44 28.68 13.31
CA ASN A 132 3.81 29.81 12.61
C ASN A 132 2.61 30.38 13.38
N LYS A 133 1.83 29.50 14.03
CA LYS A 133 0.67 29.91 14.82
C LYS A 133 1.02 30.33 16.24
N LYS A 134 2.26 30.06 16.67
CA LYS A 134 2.73 30.25 18.07
C LYS A 134 1.80 29.55 19.09
N LYS A 135 1.43 28.31 18.79
CA LYS A 135 0.43 27.57 19.55
C LYS A 135 0.89 26.15 19.90
N GLY A 136 0.83 25.80 21.18
CA GLY A 136 1.33 24.53 21.70
C GLY A 136 2.85 24.44 21.73
N ASN A 137 3.38 23.39 22.36
CA ASN A 137 4.78 23.05 22.26
C ASN A 137 5.04 22.41 20.89
N SER A 138 5.93 23.01 20.09
CA SER A 138 6.16 22.56 18.71
C SER A 138 6.77 21.15 18.61
N GLU A 139 7.48 20.71 19.64
CA GLU A 139 8.04 19.36 19.70
C GLU A 139 6.98 18.33 20.07
N ASP A 140 6.11 18.64 21.03
CA ASP A 140 4.97 17.81 21.39
C ASP A 140 3.99 17.66 20.20
N VAL A 141 3.71 18.78 19.49
CA VAL A 141 2.92 18.74 18.25
C VAL A 141 3.60 17.90 17.17
N TYR A 142 4.95 17.94 17.05
CA TYR A 142 5.69 17.10 16.12
C TYR A 142 5.49 15.61 16.41
N TRP A 143 5.75 15.21 17.66
CA TRP A 143 5.60 13.80 18.05
C TRP A 143 4.16 13.34 17.96
N SER A 144 3.22 14.15 18.38
CA SER A 144 1.79 13.81 18.30
C SER A 144 1.30 13.68 16.87
N SER A 145 1.75 14.57 15.97
CA SER A 145 1.40 14.49 14.55
C SER A 145 2.04 13.27 13.86
N LEU A 146 3.27 12.91 14.23
CA LEU A 146 3.96 11.74 13.72
C LEU A 146 3.29 10.45 14.21
N PHE A 147 3.03 10.36 15.52
CA PHE A 147 2.58 9.12 16.14
C PHE A 147 1.07 8.90 16.10
N LEU A 148 0.28 9.90 15.72
CA LEU A 148 -1.11 9.68 15.35
C LEU A 148 -1.26 8.59 14.28
N GLY A 149 -0.28 8.47 13.39
CA GLY A 149 -0.22 7.46 12.36
C GLY A 149 0.27 6.07 12.82
N THR A 150 0.82 5.94 14.04
CA THR A 150 1.47 4.68 14.49
C THR A 150 0.57 3.45 14.40
N PRO A 151 -0.71 3.47 14.82
CA PRO A 151 -1.58 2.31 14.65
C PRO A 151 -1.68 1.84 13.20
N THR A 152 -1.69 2.77 12.24
CA THR A 152 -1.74 2.44 10.81
C THR A 152 -0.41 1.87 10.27
N TRP A 153 0.74 2.13 10.94
CA TRP A 153 2.01 1.46 10.60
C TRP A 153 1.91 -0.04 10.86
N TYR A 154 1.35 -0.43 12.01
CA TYR A 154 1.12 -1.83 12.40
C TYR A 154 0.13 -2.51 11.46
N LEU A 155 -1.00 -1.87 11.18
CA LEU A 155 -2.01 -2.39 10.26
C LEU A 155 -1.41 -2.66 8.87
N TRP A 156 -0.72 -1.70 8.29
CA TRP A 156 -0.09 -1.89 6.98
C TRP A 156 1.11 -2.84 6.99
N ARG A 157 1.72 -3.08 8.13
CA ARG A 157 2.83 -4.04 8.22
C ARG A 157 2.34 -5.46 8.46
N PHE A 158 1.33 -5.65 9.31
CA PHE A 158 0.93 -6.96 9.83
C PHE A 158 -0.46 -7.42 9.37
N ALA A 159 -1.31 -6.50 8.89
CA ALA A 159 -2.64 -6.74 8.35
C ALA A 159 -2.77 -6.16 6.92
N THR A 160 -1.72 -6.30 6.10
CA THR A 160 -1.68 -5.74 4.73
C THR A 160 -2.79 -6.28 3.83
N PRO A 161 -3.12 -7.59 3.83
CA PRO A 161 -4.21 -8.12 3.03
C PRO A 161 -5.55 -7.44 3.37
N GLU A 162 -5.90 -7.36 4.65
CA GLU A 162 -7.13 -6.78 5.15
C GLU A 162 -7.24 -5.29 4.80
N MET A 163 -6.16 -4.54 5.04
CA MET A 163 -6.10 -3.12 4.68
C MET A 163 -6.26 -2.88 3.17
N ARG A 164 -5.80 -3.80 2.35
CA ARG A 164 -5.99 -3.73 0.90
C ARG A 164 -7.42 -4.06 0.51
N LEU A 165 -8.04 -5.04 1.15
CA LEU A 165 -9.45 -5.37 0.92
C LEU A 165 -10.36 -4.18 1.24
N ILE A 166 -10.16 -3.53 2.40
CA ILE A 166 -10.91 -2.35 2.79
C ILE A 166 -10.74 -1.24 1.74
N ARG A 167 -9.49 -0.91 1.41
CA ARG A 167 -9.19 0.12 0.42
C ARG A 167 -9.85 -0.17 -0.92
N TYR A 168 -9.91 -1.41 -1.28
CA TYR A 168 -10.49 -1.90 -2.50
C TYR A 168 -12.01 -1.74 -2.49
N ALA A 169 -12.68 -2.22 -1.42
CA ALA A 169 -14.12 -2.08 -1.25
C ALA A 169 -14.57 -0.60 -1.28
N ILE A 170 -13.79 0.30 -0.69
CA ILE A 170 -14.09 1.74 -0.71
C ILE A 170 -13.94 2.34 -2.12
N ARG A 171 -12.88 1.94 -2.85
CA ARG A 171 -12.59 2.54 -4.17
C ARG A 171 -13.47 2.02 -5.27
N SER A 172 -13.81 0.75 -5.21
CA SER A 172 -14.39 -0.01 -6.28
C SER A 172 -15.90 -0.17 -6.14
N ASN A 173 -16.34 -0.52 -4.93
CA ASN A 173 -17.75 -0.74 -4.65
C ASN A 173 -18.44 0.51 -4.13
N PHE A 174 -17.72 1.66 -4.06
CA PHE A 174 -18.24 2.87 -3.43
C PHE A 174 -18.82 2.62 -2.04
N LYS A 175 -18.36 1.54 -1.36
CA LYS A 175 -18.79 1.25 0.00
C LYS A 175 -18.37 2.39 0.94
N LEU A 176 -19.21 2.69 1.90
CA LEU A 176 -18.84 3.61 2.96
C LEU A 176 -17.66 3.01 3.74
N PRO A 177 -16.64 3.80 4.11
CA PRO A 177 -15.45 3.30 4.80
C PRO A 177 -15.77 2.43 6.02
N ASN A 178 -16.65 2.89 6.91
CA ASN A 178 -17.06 2.15 8.10
C ASN A 178 -17.68 0.78 7.79
N ILE A 179 -18.45 0.66 6.70
CA ILE A 179 -19.04 -0.62 6.29
C ILE A 179 -17.94 -1.57 5.79
N ALA A 180 -17.06 -1.08 4.91
CA ALA A 180 -15.96 -1.88 4.38
C ALA A 180 -14.99 -2.35 5.48
N GLU A 181 -14.73 -1.48 6.47
CA GLU A 181 -13.88 -1.77 7.61
C GLU A 181 -14.49 -2.85 8.51
N THR A 182 -15.77 -2.69 8.89
CA THR A 182 -16.48 -3.67 9.74
C THR A 182 -16.63 -5.02 9.05
N GLU A 183 -16.87 -5.07 7.75
CA GLU A 183 -16.95 -6.33 7.01
C GLU A 183 -15.63 -7.11 7.01
N VAL A 184 -14.49 -6.41 6.98
CA VAL A 184 -13.17 -7.06 6.85
C VAL A 184 -12.50 -7.30 8.21
N LEU A 185 -12.66 -6.36 9.16
CA LEU A 185 -11.96 -6.40 10.45
C LEU A 185 -12.89 -6.75 11.62
N GLY A 186 -14.20 -6.80 11.40
CA GLY A 186 -15.19 -6.95 12.47
C GLY A 186 -15.52 -5.65 13.21
N ASP A 187 -14.73 -4.59 13.04
CA ASP A 187 -14.95 -3.26 13.63
C ASP A 187 -14.37 -2.16 12.75
N THR A 188 -14.62 -0.89 13.09
CA THR A 188 -14.08 0.25 12.35
C THR A 188 -12.59 0.49 12.65
N LEU A 189 -11.87 1.03 11.68
CA LEU A 189 -10.47 1.45 11.90
C LEU A 189 -10.36 2.50 13.00
N GLU A 190 -11.36 3.36 13.17
CA GLU A 190 -11.39 4.36 14.23
C GLU A 190 -11.38 3.69 15.60
N THR A 191 -12.23 2.68 15.83
CA THR A 191 -12.30 1.94 17.10
C THR A 191 -10.99 1.19 17.35
N ILE A 192 -10.49 0.45 16.36
CA ILE A 192 -9.26 -0.35 16.47
C ILE A 192 -8.06 0.56 16.78
N THR A 193 -7.88 1.63 16.01
CA THR A 193 -6.72 2.53 16.19
C THR A 193 -6.78 3.32 17.50
N GLY A 194 -7.98 3.66 17.97
CA GLY A 194 -8.17 4.30 19.27
C GLY A 194 -7.77 3.39 20.45
N LYS A 195 -8.13 2.09 20.40
CA LYS A 195 -7.69 1.10 21.39
C LYS A 195 -6.18 0.90 21.34
N MET A 196 -5.62 0.72 20.15
CA MET A 196 -4.17 0.60 19.97
C MET A 196 -3.41 1.80 20.52
N ALA A 197 -3.91 3.04 20.31
CA ALA A 197 -3.25 4.25 20.78
C ALA A 197 -3.09 4.29 22.30
N LYS A 198 -4.07 3.78 23.04
CA LYS A 198 -4.01 3.66 24.50
C LYS A 198 -3.01 2.58 24.92
N GLU A 199 -3.10 1.37 24.37
CA GLU A 199 -2.20 0.26 24.69
C GLU A 199 -0.74 0.55 24.33
N MET A 200 -0.50 1.30 23.27
CA MET A 200 0.83 1.72 22.82
C MET A 200 1.44 2.82 23.70
N ALA A 201 0.70 3.40 24.62
CA ALA A 201 1.13 4.56 25.43
C ALA A 201 1.69 5.69 24.55
N LEU A 202 0.96 6.08 23.49
CA LEU A 202 1.31 7.22 22.64
C LEU A 202 1.46 8.51 23.48
N PRO A 203 2.13 9.57 22.97
CA PRO A 203 2.08 10.88 23.61
C PRO A 203 0.64 11.32 23.89
N GLU A 204 0.42 11.95 25.02
CA GLU A 204 -0.93 12.28 25.52
C GLU A 204 -1.78 13.04 24.51
N MET A 205 -1.21 14.08 23.88
CA MET A 205 -1.90 14.83 22.83
C MET A 205 -2.28 13.93 21.63
N ALA A 206 -1.46 12.94 21.28
CA ALA A 206 -1.80 11.98 20.23
C ALA A 206 -2.96 11.07 20.66
N GLN A 207 -2.96 10.58 21.91
CA GLN A 207 -4.07 9.78 22.44
C GLN A 207 -5.38 10.58 22.46
N GLN A 208 -5.32 11.83 22.93
CA GLN A 208 -6.47 12.74 22.98
C GLN A 208 -7.06 13.02 21.60
N CYS A 209 -6.26 12.96 20.53
CA CYS A 209 -6.78 13.08 19.15
C CYS A 209 -7.70 11.91 18.73
N PHE A 210 -7.68 10.77 19.43
CA PHE A 210 -8.61 9.66 19.20
C PHE A 210 -9.91 9.80 20.02
N GLU A 211 -10.01 10.76 20.93
CA GLU A 211 -11.20 11.00 21.72
C GLU A 211 -12.27 11.76 20.91
N PRO A 212 -13.54 11.31 20.93
CA PRO A 212 -14.61 11.94 20.15
C PRO A 212 -14.77 13.45 20.39
N ASN A 213 -14.52 13.90 21.63
CA ASN A 213 -14.64 15.32 22.00
C ASN A 213 -13.58 16.21 21.33
N ASN A 214 -12.42 15.66 21.00
CA ASN A 214 -11.33 16.38 20.36
C ASN A 214 -11.34 16.22 18.84
N GLN A 215 -12.02 15.20 18.32
CA GLN A 215 -12.12 14.96 16.89
C GLN A 215 -13.12 15.88 16.20
N LEU A 216 -12.80 16.25 14.97
CA LEU A 216 -13.74 16.87 14.05
C LEU A 216 -14.43 15.77 13.24
N THR A 217 -15.74 15.75 13.30
CA THR A 217 -16.55 14.84 12.48
C THR A 217 -16.41 15.18 10.99
N LYS A 218 -16.72 14.22 10.12
CA LYS A 218 -16.75 14.45 8.67
C LYS A 218 -17.64 15.63 8.28
N LYS A 219 -18.78 15.80 8.96
CA LYS A 219 -19.69 16.93 8.73
C LYS A 219 -19.02 18.27 9.09
N GLN A 220 -18.29 18.32 10.20
CA GLN A 220 -17.55 19.51 10.64
C GLN A 220 -16.40 19.85 9.67
N TRP A 221 -15.62 18.87 9.20
CA TRP A 221 -14.62 19.11 8.16
C TRP A 221 -15.21 19.65 6.85
N VAL A 222 -16.38 19.13 6.45
CA VAL A 222 -17.12 19.67 5.28
C VAL A 222 -17.60 21.09 5.54
N SER A 223 -18.13 21.39 6.73
CA SER A 223 -18.53 22.74 7.12
C SER A 223 -17.35 23.71 7.05
N ILE A 224 -16.22 23.37 7.69
CA ILE A 224 -14.98 24.16 7.61
C ILE A 224 -14.58 24.41 6.15
N SER A 225 -14.58 23.37 5.32
CA SER A 225 -14.15 23.49 3.92
C SER A 225 -15.06 24.37 3.06
N LYS A 226 -16.34 24.50 3.40
CA LYS A 226 -17.31 25.38 2.71
C LYS A 226 -17.16 26.85 3.11
N THR A 227 -16.80 27.11 4.36
CA THR A 227 -16.65 28.46 4.91
C THR A 227 -15.28 29.08 4.63
N VAL A 228 -14.30 28.29 4.16
CA VAL A 228 -12.96 28.81 3.82
C VAL A 228 -13.04 29.85 2.69
N PRO A 229 -12.67 31.10 2.94
CA PRO A 229 -12.65 32.12 1.91
C PRO A 229 -11.50 31.88 0.91
N ASN A 230 -11.71 32.22 -0.34
CA ASN A 230 -10.66 32.07 -1.39
C ASN A 230 -9.45 33.00 -1.20
N THR A 231 -9.48 33.92 -0.24
CA THR A 231 -8.57 35.08 -0.13
C THR A 231 -7.67 35.06 1.11
N GLY A 232 -7.51 33.93 1.81
CA GLY A 232 -6.67 33.87 3.03
C GLY A 232 -7.20 34.69 4.23
N LYS A 233 -8.44 35.16 4.18
CA LYS A 233 -9.09 35.84 5.31
C LYS A 233 -9.29 34.84 6.46
N PRO A 234 -9.36 35.35 7.73
CA PRO A 234 -9.64 34.49 8.89
C PRO A 234 -10.91 33.67 8.68
N LEU A 235 -10.86 32.43 9.06
CA LEU A 235 -12.00 31.53 9.02
C LEU A 235 -13.03 32.02 10.08
N ARG A 236 -14.21 32.41 9.63
CA ARG A 236 -15.34 32.72 10.53
C ARG A 236 -16.26 31.50 10.56
N ILE A 237 -16.33 30.86 11.70
CA ILE A 237 -17.20 29.70 11.95
C ILE A 237 -18.16 30.10 13.06
N ASP A 238 -19.46 30.08 12.74
CA ASP A 238 -20.52 30.43 13.72
C ASP A 238 -20.74 29.28 14.72
N ASP A 239 -20.35 28.07 14.40
CA ASP A 239 -20.41 26.90 15.28
C ASP A 239 -19.33 27.01 16.36
N ARG A 240 -19.78 27.16 17.61
CA ARG A 240 -18.91 27.32 18.78
C ARG A 240 -18.06 26.09 19.05
N ASP A 241 -18.58 24.87 18.85
CA ASP A 241 -17.83 23.62 19.06
C ASP A 241 -16.67 23.51 18.07
N ILE A 242 -16.94 23.77 16.81
CA ILE A 242 -15.88 23.78 15.76
C ILE A 242 -14.83 24.85 16.09
N SER A 243 -15.28 26.05 16.48
CA SER A 243 -14.38 27.17 16.81
C SER A 243 -13.48 26.82 18.01
N MET A 244 -14.01 26.19 19.04
CA MET A 244 -13.25 25.74 20.21
C MET A 244 -12.22 24.65 19.83
N LYS A 245 -12.63 23.63 19.05
CA LYS A 245 -11.74 22.56 18.56
C LYS A 245 -10.60 23.12 17.70
N MET A 246 -10.87 24.10 16.84
CA MET A 246 -9.84 24.76 16.04
C MET A 246 -8.86 25.61 16.87
N GLN A 247 -9.26 26.05 18.05
CA GLN A 247 -8.35 26.73 18.96
C GLN A 247 -7.44 25.78 19.75
N SER A 248 -7.73 24.49 19.77
CA SER A 248 -6.91 23.49 20.44
C SER A 248 -5.65 23.13 19.61
N PRO A 249 -4.52 22.77 20.26
CA PRO A 249 -3.35 22.19 19.56
C PRO A 249 -3.66 20.91 18.79
N HIS A 250 -4.67 20.14 19.22
CA HIS A 250 -5.13 18.93 18.52
C HIS A 250 -5.55 19.20 17.08
N PHE A 251 -6.10 20.39 16.81
CA PHE A 251 -6.46 20.79 15.45
C PHE A 251 -5.24 20.84 14.52
N ILE A 252 -4.10 21.30 15.03
CA ILE A 252 -2.84 21.31 14.26
C ILE A 252 -2.42 19.89 13.90
N VAL A 253 -2.48 18.97 14.88
CA VAL A 253 -2.16 17.55 14.70
C VAL A 253 -3.06 16.93 13.63
N MET A 254 -4.38 17.14 13.73
CA MET A 254 -5.35 16.61 12.77
C MET A 254 -5.18 17.22 11.37
N LEU A 255 -4.98 18.54 11.27
CA LEU A 255 -4.80 19.23 9.99
C LEU A 255 -3.51 18.80 9.28
N ALA A 256 -2.41 18.66 10.02
CA ALA A 256 -1.14 18.17 9.49
C ALA A 256 -1.28 16.76 8.92
N ASN A 257 -1.95 15.85 9.64
CA ASN A 257 -2.24 14.50 9.19
C ASN A 257 -3.16 14.48 7.97
N LEU A 258 -4.21 15.32 7.95
CA LEU A 258 -5.13 15.45 6.81
C LEU A 258 -4.39 15.88 5.53
N ILE A 259 -3.57 16.92 5.60
CA ILE A 259 -2.76 17.40 4.48
C ILE A 259 -1.79 16.31 4.01
N SER A 260 -1.09 15.69 4.94
CA SER A 260 -0.12 14.64 4.65
C SER A 260 -0.77 13.43 3.99
N HIS A 261 -1.95 13.04 4.45
CA HIS A 261 -2.71 11.95 3.85
C HIS A 261 -3.11 12.27 2.40
N TYR A 262 -3.76 13.40 2.15
CA TYR A 262 -4.21 13.74 0.79
C TYR A 262 -3.05 13.97 -0.18
N SER A 263 -2.00 14.68 0.23
CA SER A 263 -0.82 14.94 -0.60
C SER A 263 -0.03 13.66 -0.90
N SER A 264 -0.09 12.65 -0.03
CA SER A 264 0.54 11.35 -0.28
C SER A 264 -0.05 10.61 -1.49
N TYR A 265 -1.29 10.93 -1.87
CA TYR A 265 -1.93 10.41 -3.08
C TYR A 265 -1.72 11.34 -4.27
N CYS A 266 -2.03 12.62 -4.13
CA CYS A 266 -1.88 13.59 -5.21
C CYS A 266 -1.84 15.02 -4.66
N TRP A 267 -0.74 15.74 -4.89
CA TRP A 267 -0.58 17.14 -4.50
C TRP A 267 -1.62 18.08 -5.13
N TYR A 268 -2.00 17.79 -6.35
CA TYR A 268 -2.90 18.63 -7.16
C TYR A 268 -4.36 18.22 -7.08
N SER A 269 -4.71 17.30 -6.16
CA SER A 269 -6.10 16.89 -5.97
C SER A 269 -6.93 18.00 -5.33
N LYS A 270 -8.23 18.01 -5.63
CA LYS A 270 -9.17 18.92 -4.96
C LYS A 270 -9.15 18.77 -3.43
N ALA A 271 -8.89 17.55 -2.93
CA ALA A 271 -8.81 17.28 -1.50
C ALA A 271 -7.58 17.95 -0.86
N THR A 272 -6.40 17.81 -1.48
CA THR A 272 -5.17 18.47 -1.03
C THR A 272 -5.33 20.00 -1.06
N LEU A 273 -5.85 20.54 -2.16
CA LEU A 273 -6.05 21.98 -2.29
C LEU A 273 -7.04 22.52 -1.23
N ARG A 274 -8.11 21.78 -0.92
CA ARG A 274 -9.04 22.16 0.16
C ARG A 274 -8.35 22.19 1.52
N ALA A 275 -7.55 21.18 1.84
CA ALA A 275 -6.80 21.13 3.08
C ALA A 275 -5.77 22.28 3.19
N GLN A 276 -5.09 22.63 2.08
CA GLN A 276 -4.18 23.79 1.99
C GLN A 276 -4.92 25.12 2.14
N LYS A 277 -6.15 25.26 1.61
CA LYS A 277 -7.01 26.42 1.85
C LYS A 277 -7.38 26.55 3.34
N ILE A 278 -7.72 25.45 4.01
CA ILE A 278 -7.95 25.44 5.46
C ILE A 278 -6.70 25.92 6.19
N LEU A 279 -5.52 25.43 5.82
CA LEU A 279 -4.25 25.86 6.40
C LEU A 279 -4.01 27.36 6.18
N ALA A 280 -4.23 27.88 4.96
CA ALA A 280 -4.08 29.29 4.63
C ALA A 280 -4.95 30.18 5.54
N SER A 281 -6.23 29.82 5.68
CA SER A 281 -7.16 30.54 6.56
C SER A 281 -6.79 30.39 8.05
N TYR A 282 -6.35 29.22 8.47
CA TYR A 282 -5.91 28.98 9.84
C TYR A 282 -4.66 29.80 10.20
N LEU A 283 -3.69 29.87 9.30
CA LEU A 283 -2.47 30.67 9.47
C LEU A 283 -2.69 32.16 9.14
N GLN A 284 -3.83 32.53 8.58
CA GLN A 284 -4.12 33.89 8.12
C GLN A 284 -3.09 34.38 7.09
N CYS A 285 -2.76 33.54 6.12
CA CYS A 285 -1.82 33.83 5.05
C CYS A 285 -2.43 33.54 3.66
N PRO A 286 -1.88 34.11 2.59
CA PRO A 286 -2.28 33.77 1.22
C PRO A 286 -2.14 32.29 0.93
N LEU A 287 -2.98 31.75 0.03
CA LEU A 287 -2.96 30.34 -0.35
C LEU A 287 -1.60 29.89 -0.87
N ASP A 288 -0.95 30.70 -1.70
CA ASP A 288 0.37 30.40 -2.24
C ASP A 288 1.42 30.22 -1.13
N LYS A 289 1.33 31.01 -0.06
CA LYS A 289 2.19 30.86 1.12
C LYS A 289 1.92 29.55 1.85
N ALA A 290 0.67 29.13 2.00
CA ALA A 290 0.32 27.84 2.59
C ALA A 290 0.81 26.66 1.71
N ILE A 291 0.67 26.78 0.39
CA ILE A 291 1.22 25.80 -0.57
C ILE A 291 2.74 25.75 -0.44
N GLN A 292 3.42 26.89 -0.40
CA GLN A 292 4.86 26.98 -0.21
C GLN A 292 5.28 26.27 1.08
N ILE A 293 4.65 26.58 2.22
CA ILE A 293 4.93 25.93 3.51
C ILE A 293 4.82 24.41 3.41
N THR A 294 3.75 23.90 2.79
CA THR A 294 3.54 22.46 2.66
C THR A 294 4.60 21.81 1.76
N HIS A 295 4.98 22.43 0.65
CA HIS A 295 5.99 21.91 -0.28
C HIS A 295 7.41 21.97 0.31
N GLU A 296 7.79 23.08 0.94
CA GLU A 296 9.10 23.22 1.61
C GLU A 296 9.26 22.24 2.75
N THR A 297 8.21 22.05 3.56
CA THR A 297 8.21 21.06 4.64
C THR A 297 8.37 19.64 4.08
N ALA A 298 7.71 19.29 2.99
CA ALA A 298 7.87 18.00 2.33
C ALA A 298 9.30 17.79 1.84
N ALA A 299 9.93 18.83 1.29
CA ALA A 299 11.32 18.79 0.84
C ALA A 299 12.31 18.64 2.01
N GLN A 300 12.09 19.36 3.11
CA GLN A 300 12.90 19.26 4.34
C GLN A 300 12.82 17.86 4.94
N MET A 301 11.61 17.31 5.11
CA MET A 301 11.40 15.97 5.62
C MET A 301 12.07 14.92 4.73
N SER A 302 11.92 15.04 3.40
CA SER A 302 12.50 14.07 2.46
C SER A 302 14.04 14.05 2.49
N ARG A 303 14.68 15.17 2.81
CA ARG A 303 16.14 15.24 3.02
C ARG A 303 16.55 14.67 4.39
N ALA A 304 15.75 14.93 5.43
CA ALA A 304 16.05 14.47 6.79
C ALA A 304 15.90 12.94 6.95
N HIS A 305 14.93 12.34 6.23
CA HIS A 305 14.60 10.92 6.31
C HIS A 305 14.61 10.26 4.91
N PRO A 306 15.79 10.11 4.28
CA PRO A 306 15.88 9.48 2.96
C PRO A 306 15.50 8.00 3.04
N MET A 307 14.65 7.55 2.13
CA MET A 307 14.26 6.15 1.96
C MET A 307 14.57 5.75 0.51
N PRO A 308 15.73 5.13 0.25
CA PRO A 308 16.14 4.80 -1.11
C PRO A 308 15.09 3.97 -1.86
N GLY A 309 14.76 4.38 -3.07
CA GLY A 309 13.76 3.73 -3.91
C GLY A 309 12.31 4.12 -3.62
N MET A 310 12.02 4.79 -2.49
CA MET A 310 10.68 5.32 -2.20
C MET A 310 10.46 6.68 -2.87
N MET A 311 9.29 6.84 -3.47
CA MET A 311 8.83 8.16 -3.91
C MET A 311 8.27 8.94 -2.72
N LEU A 312 9.14 9.70 -2.07
CA LEU A 312 8.79 10.53 -0.91
C LEU A 312 7.86 11.69 -1.31
N PRO A 313 7.16 12.33 -0.36
CA PRO A 313 6.22 13.42 -0.64
C PRO A 313 6.78 14.52 -1.56
N ALA A 314 8.03 14.95 -1.36
CA ALA A 314 8.67 15.96 -2.20
C ALA A 314 8.80 15.52 -3.67
N ALA A 315 9.18 14.28 -3.92
CA ALA A 315 9.31 13.76 -5.28
C ALA A 315 7.98 13.74 -6.05
N LYS A 316 6.86 13.62 -5.32
CA LYS A 316 5.52 13.63 -5.94
C LYS A 316 5.05 15.02 -6.37
N ILE A 317 5.68 16.11 -5.89
CA ILE A 317 5.34 17.49 -6.30
C ILE A 317 5.63 17.70 -7.78
N ILE A 318 6.68 17.08 -8.30
CA ILE A 318 7.08 17.22 -9.71
C ILE A 318 6.27 16.35 -10.67
N LEU A 319 5.39 15.48 -10.17
CA LEU A 319 4.53 14.66 -11.00
C LEU A 319 3.28 15.46 -11.37
N PRO A 320 3.07 15.80 -12.66
CA PRO A 320 1.89 16.52 -13.07
C PRO A 320 0.63 15.69 -12.77
N PRO A 321 -0.49 16.37 -12.43
CA PRO A 321 -1.77 15.69 -12.33
C PRO A 321 -2.11 15.07 -13.68
N ARG A 322 -2.56 13.81 -13.69
CA ARG A 322 -3.15 13.23 -14.89
C ARG A 322 -4.40 14.06 -15.20
N LEU A 323 -4.36 14.84 -16.26
CA LEU A 323 -5.54 15.54 -16.78
C LEU A 323 -6.52 14.45 -17.21
N ARG A 324 -7.62 14.32 -16.46
CA ARG A 324 -8.80 13.63 -16.99
C ARG A 324 -9.29 14.52 -18.15
N THR A 325 -9.01 14.15 -19.37
CA THR A 325 -9.76 14.62 -20.50
C THR A 325 -11.19 14.16 -20.28
N LYS A 326 -12.07 15.07 -19.85
CA LYS A 326 -13.51 14.83 -20.03
C LYS A 326 -13.66 14.54 -21.51
N ALA A 327 -14.16 13.35 -21.85
CA ALA A 327 -14.73 13.14 -23.16
C ALA A 327 -15.80 14.22 -23.31
N THR A 328 -15.48 15.32 -23.97
CA THR A 328 -16.45 16.27 -24.45
C THR A 328 -17.26 15.52 -25.47
N ASN A 329 -18.54 15.25 -25.13
CA ASN A 329 -19.56 14.93 -26.11
C ASN A 329 -19.79 16.19 -26.98
N ASP A 330 -18.78 16.63 -27.71
CA ASP A 330 -18.94 17.55 -28.80
C ASP A 330 -19.41 16.76 -30.02
N LYS A 331 -20.73 16.70 -30.15
CA LYS A 331 -21.42 16.42 -31.40
C LYS A 331 -21.19 17.61 -32.34
N SER A 332 -19.98 17.83 -32.82
CA SER A 332 -19.72 18.69 -33.96
C SER A 332 -18.28 18.46 -34.45
N SER A 333 -18.11 17.42 -35.23
CA SER A 333 -16.98 17.29 -36.15
C SER A 333 -17.49 16.77 -37.47
N PRO A 334 -17.09 17.38 -38.59
CA PRO A 334 -17.67 17.11 -39.90
C PRO A 334 -17.29 15.70 -40.35
N SER A 335 -18.28 15.05 -40.96
CA SER A 335 -18.19 13.78 -41.65
C SER A 335 -17.01 13.71 -42.61
N LEU A 336 -16.01 12.90 -42.29
CA LEU A 336 -15.15 12.23 -43.25
C LEU A 336 -15.67 10.78 -43.39
N GLN A 337 -16.78 10.68 -44.11
CA GLN A 337 -17.19 9.43 -44.74
C GLN A 337 -16.31 9.26 -45.98
N ALA A 338 -15.33 8.38 -45.94
CA ALA A 338 -14.93 7.52 -47.04
C ALA A 338 -13.80 6.58 -46.59
N GLN A 339 -14.01 5.30 -46.86
CA GLN A 339 -13.03 4.22 -46.89
C GLN A 339 -12.61 3.60 -45.55
N THR A 340 -13.41 2.67 -45.03
CA THR A 340 -12.95 1.37 -44.51
C THR A 340 -14.13 0.40 -44.34
N LYS A 341 -14.68 -0.03 -45.47
CA LYS A 341 -15.36 -1.34 -45.56
C LYS A 341 -14.32 -2.30 -46.10
N THR A 342 -13.74 -3.11 -45.24
CA THR A 342 -13.16 -4.46 -45.47
C THR A 342 -12.18 -4.74 -44.35
N ASN A 343 -12.61 -5.55 -43.38
CA ASN A 343 -11.81 -6.47 -42.54
C ASN A 343 -12.47 -6.76 -41.16
N LYS A 344 -13.77 -6.98 -41.15
CA LYS A 344 -14.43 -7.52 -39.94
C LYS A 344 -14.66 -9.06 -39.98
N GLY A 345 -14.21 -9.72 -41.05
CA GLY A 345 -14.48 -11.15 -41.25
C GLY A 345 -13.36 -12.11 -40.84
N SER A 346 -12.19 -11.63 -40.43
CA SER A 346 -11.03 -12.50 -40.25
C SER A 346 -10.58 -12.75 -38.79
N LEU A 347 -11.11 -11.99 -37.83
CA LEU A 347 -10.73 -12.17 -36.42
C LEU A 347 -11.62 -13.14 -35.64
N GLU A 348 -12.89 -13.25 -36.01
CA GLU A 348 -13.82 -14.18 -35.33
C GLU A 348 -13.62 -15.65 -35.75
N SER A 349 -13.17 -15.89 -36.99
CA SER A 349 -12.88 -17.25 -37.47
C SER A 349 -11.59 -17.85 -36.90
N HIS A 350 -10.65 -17.04 -36.39
CA HIS A 350 -9.42 -17.54 -35.76
C HIS A 350 -9.61 -17.87 -34.28
N GLN A 351 -10.53 -17.20 -33.58
CA GLN A 351 -10.83 -17.54 -32.19
C GLN A 351 -11.63 -18.85 -32.06
N GLN A 352 -12.54 -19.12 -32.99
CA GLN A 352 -13.29 -20.38 -32.99
C GLN A 352 -12.41 -21.61 -33.34
N LYS A 353 -11.43 -21.47 -34.22
CA LYS A 353 -10.51 -22.59 -34.56
C LYS A 353 -9.51 -22.95 -33.46
N ILE A 354 -9.20 -22.01 -32.54
CA ILE A 354 -8.29 -22.29 -31.41
C ILE A 354 -9.05 -22.99 -30.28
N ASN A 355 -10.33 -22.71 -30.10
CA ASN A 355 -11.16 -23.37 -29.09
C ASN A 355 -11.54 -24.82 -29.48
N THR A 356 -11.58 -25.16 -30.77
CA THR A 356 -11.92 -26.52 -31.23
C THR A 356 -10.74 -27.51 -31.17
N ALA A 357 -9.50 -27.02 -31.25
CA ALA A 357 -8.32 -27.90 -31.20
C ALA A 357 -7.91 -28.33 -29.78
N VAL A 358 -8.52 -27.75 -28.72
CA VAL A 358 -8.25 -28.10 -27.30
C VAL A 358 -9.38 -28.97 -26.71
N SER A 359 -10.51 -29.12 -27.43
CA SER A 359 -11.70 -29.82 -26.92
C SER A 359 -11.78 -31.32 -27.27
N GLU A 360 -10.84 -31.86 -28.07
CA GLU A 360 -10.95 -33.26 -28.52
C GLU A 360 -10.14 -34.30 -27.72
N ASN A 361 -9.47 -33.89 -26.60
CA ASN A 361 -8.73 -34.86 -25.77
C ASN A 361 -9.24 -34.92 -24.31
N THR A 362 -10.52 -34.75 -24.05
CA THR A 362 -11.05 -34.97 -22.69
C THR A 362 -12.48 -35.49 -22.73
N LEU A 363 -12.64 -36.68 -23.30
CA LEU A 363 -13.84 -37.51 -23.09
C LEU A 363 -13.35 -38.91 -22.67
N GLU A 364 -13.07 -39.09 -21.37
CA GLU A 364 -13.14 -40.32 -20.60
C GLU A 364 -12.47 -40.05 -19.25
N ASP A 365 -13.25 -39.58 -18.32
CA ASP A 365 -13.23 -39.86 -16.89
C ASP A 365 -14.26 -39.00 -16.16
N ALA A 366 -15.50 -39.25 -16.48
CA ALA A 366 -16.62 -38.73 -15.74
C ALA A 366 -17.11 -39.79 -14.77
N ARG A 367 -16.59 -39.83 -13.56
CA ARG A 367 -17.36 -40.34 -12.40
C ARG A 367 -16.78 -39.80 -11.10
N THR A 368 -17.64 -39.00 -10.43
CA THR A 368 -17.66 -38.68 -8.99
C THR A 368 -16.50 -37.88 -8.42
N LYS A 369 -16.71 -36.56 -8.35
CA LYS A 369 -16.59 -35.80 -7.10
C LYS A 369 -17.26 -34.45 -7.26
N THR A 370 -18.11 -34.13 -6.32
CA THR A 370 -18.88 -32.91 -6.11
C THR A 370 -18.13 -31.67 -6.56
N GLU A 371 -18.68 -30.98 -7.59
CA GLU A 371 -18.31 -29.60 -7.91
C GLU A 371 -18.59 -28.73 -6.69
N PRO A 372 -17.65 -27.88 -6.25
CA PRO A 372 -17.96 -26.88 -5.23
C PRO A 372 -19.00 -25.93 -5.83
N LYS A 373 -20.10 -25.74 -5.11
CA LYS A 373 -21.15 -24.76 -5.41
C LYS A 373 -20.51 -23.40 -5.70
N ASP A 374 -21.02 -22.70 -6.71
CA ASP A 374 -20.75 -21.30 -7.09
C ASP A 374 -20.44 -20.40 -5.87
N GLN A 375 -19.22 -20.43 -5.41
CA GLN A 375 -18.68 -19.41 -4.53
C GLN A 375 -17.87 -18.45 -5.42
N HIS A 376 -18.56 -17.51 -6.02
CA HIS A 376 -17.91 -16.33 -6.60
C HIS A 376 -17.24 -15.58 -5.46
N ASN A 377 -15.90 -15.74 -5.33
CA ASN A 377 -15.13 -14.94 -4.38
C ASN A 377 -15.32 -13.45 -4.74
N PRO A 378 -15.98 -12.64 -3.89
CA PRO A 378 -16.33 -11.27 -4.22
C PRO A 378 -15.10 -10.43 -4.57
N ILE A 379 -13.94 -10.74 -3.97
CA ILE A 379 -12.66 -10.08 -4.19
C ILE A 379 -12.18 -10.30 -5.62
N PHE A 380 -12.27 -11.55 -6.09
CA PHE A 380 -11.85 -11.91 -7.44
C PHE A 380 -12.71 -11.20 -8.49
N THR A 381 -14.03 -11.32 -8.36
CA THR A 381 -15.00 -10.73 -9.31
C THR A 381 -14.80 -9.23 -9.43
N GLU A 382 -14.52 -8.59 -8.31
CA GLU A 382 -14.33 -7.16 -8.26
C GLU A 382 -13.00 -6.71 -8.86
N LEU A 383 -11.89 -7.41 -8.58
CA LEU A 383 -10.60 -7.15 -9.20
C LEU A 383 -10.70 -7.21 -10.73
N ILE A 384 -11.36 -8.24 -11.23
CA ILE A 384 -11.63 -8.41 -12.66
C ILE A 384 -12.44 -7.21 -13.20
N SER A 385 -13.50 -6.83 -12.50
CA SER A 385 -14.36 -5.70 -12.92
C SER A 385 -13.57 -4.40 -13.02
N ILE A 386 -12.66 -4.13 -12.05
CA ILE A 386 -11.85 -2.90 -12.11
C ILE A 386 -10.83 -2.95 -13.22
N MET A 387 -10.10 -4.07 -13.34
CA MET A 387 -9.10 -4.22 -14.40
C MET A 387 -9.72 -4.05 -15.79
N LYS A 388 -10.97 -4.50 -15.98
CA LYS A 388 -11.70 -4.38 -17.25
C LYS A 388 -12.32 -3.00 -17.47
N ASN A 389 -12.98 -2.44 -16.46
CA ASN A 389 -13.84 -1.27 -16.60
C ASN A 389 -13.20 0.04 -16.12
N ARG A 390 -12.22 -0.03 -15.24
CA ARG A 390 -11.57 1.14 -14.63
C ARG A 390 -10.05 0.93 -14.44
N PRO A 391 -9.32 0.54 -15.48
CA PRO A 391 -7.89 0.27 -15.39
C PRO A 391 -7.05 1.49 -14.98
N GLU A 392 -7.63 2.71 -15.08
CA GLU A 392 -7.04 3.96 -14.59
C GLU A 392 -7.00 4.05 -13.06
N ASP A 393 -7.73 3.22 -12.33
CA ASP A 393 -7.69 3.20 -10.87
C ASP A 393 -6.36 2.63 -10.33
N PHE A 394 -5.62 1.88 -11.15
CA PHE A 394 -4.26 1.45 -10.82
C PHE A 394 -3.27 2.56 -11.15
N VAL A 395 -2.55 3.02 -10.13
CA VAL A 395 -1.62 4.16 -10.24
C VAL A 395 -0.44 3.83 -11.17
N ASP A 396 0.06 2.59 -11.11
CA ASP A 396 1.20 2.13 -11.89
C ASP A 396 1.16 0.62 -12.16
N LEU A 397 2.15 0.15 -12.93
CA LEU A 397 2.35 -1.26 -13.22
C LEU A 397 2.50 -2.10 -11.95
N HIS A 398 3.19 -1.56 -10.93
CA HIS A 398 3.42 -2.29 -9.68
C HIS A 398 2.11 -2.55 -8.93
N GLU A 399 1.24 -1.56 -8.82
CA GLU A 399 -0.07 -1.71 -8.17
C GLU A 399 -0.94 -2.73 -8.92
N LEU A 400 -0.95 -2.68 -10.25
CA LEU A 400 -1.69 -3.63 -11.08
C LEU A 400 -1.18 -5.07 -10.93
N MET A 401 0.16 -5.29 -11.04
CA MET A 401 0.74 -6.62 -10.90
C MET A 401 0.56 -7.20 -9.51
N ASN A 402 0.72 -6.39 -8.47
CA ASN A 402 0.46 -6.80 -7.10
C ASN A 402 -1.02 -7.17 -6.88
N ALA A 403 -1.95 -6.37 -7.41
CA ALA A 403 -3.37 -6.66 -7.30
C ALA A 403 -3.71 -8.00 -7.98
N ALA A 404 -3.15 -8.25 -9.17
CA ALA A 404 -3.35 -9.50 -9.89
C ALA A 404 -2.78 -10.70 -9.13
N THR A 405 -1.53 -10.59 -8.63
CA THR A 405 -0.89 -11.65 -7.86
C THR A 405 -1.73 -12.05 -6.63
N GLN A 406 -2.27 -11.07 -5.93
CA GLN A 406 -3.11 -11.32 -4.76
C GLN A 406 -4.52 -11.78 -5.14
N GLY A 407 -5.08 -11.28 -6.23
CA GLY A 407 -6.35 -11.75 -6.77
C GLY A 407 -6.31 -13.24 -7.12
N ILE A 408 -5.19 -13.72 -7.63
CA ILE A 408 -4.97 -15.15 -7.87
C ILE A 408 -4.80 -15.89 -6.55
N ALA A 409 -3.94 -15.42 -5.64
CA ALA A 409 -3.66 -16.12 -4.40
C ALA A 409 -4.88 -16.20 -3.47
N TYR A 410 -5.61 -15.10 -3.26
CA TYR A 410 -6.73 -15.04 -2.30
C TYR A 410 -8.10 -15.13 -2.95
N GLY A 411 -8.22 -14.80 -4.24
CA GLY A 411 -9.49 -14.83 -4.95
C GLY A 411 -9.73 -16.15 -5.68
N VAL A 412 -8.66 -16.80 -6.14
CA VAL A 412 -8.69 -18.15 -6.73
C VAL A 412 -8.25 -19.22 -5.73
N GLU A 413 -7.76 -18.79 -4.54
CA GLU A 413 -7.30 -19.65 -3.46
C GLU A 413 -6.08 -20.53 -3.82
N LEU A 414 -5.17 -19.97 -4.64
CA LEU A 414 -3.91 -20.64 -4.99
C LEU A 414 -2.80 -20.25 -4.01
N LYS A 415 -2.09 -21.24 -3.47
CA LYS A 415 -1.14 -21.04 -2.37
C LYS A 415 0.08 -20.23 -2.75
N ARG A 416 0.69 -20.51 -3.91
CA ARG A 416 1.83 -19.75 -4.40
C ARG A 416 1.49 -19.10 -5.75
N THR A 417 1.74 -17.83 -5.85
CA THR A 417 1.57 -17.06 -7.09
C THR A 417 2.78 -16.18 -7.29
N CYS A 418 3.40 -16.25 -8.45
CA CYS A 418 4.53 -15.41 -8.84
C CYS A 418 4.26 -14.71 -10.16
N VAL A 419 4.79 -13.50 -10.30
CA VAL A 419 4.76 -12.75 -11.56
C VAL A 419 6.17 -12.31 -11.90
N GLY A 420 6.68 -12.83 -12.99
CA GLY A 420 7.96 -12.44 -13.55
C GLY A 420 7.80 -11.46 -14.69
N LEU A 421 8.66 -10.45 -14.69
CA LEU A 421 8.73 -9.48 -15.77
C LEU A 421 9.73 -9.93 -16.83
N ILE A 422 9.41 -9.67 -18.09
CA ILE A 422 10.30 -9.93 -19.22
C ILE A 422 11.09 -8.64 -19.48
N SER A 423 12.41 -8.78 -19.63
CA SER A 423 13.30 -7.66 -19.95
C SER A 423 12.97 -7.03 -21.31
N LYS A 424 13.37 -5.76 -21.51
CA LYS A 424 13.06 -5.01 -22.74
C LYS A 424 13.66 -5.65 -24.00
N ASP A 425 14.82 -6.29 -23.86
CA ASP A 425 15.52 -7.05 -24.91
C ASP A 425 14.97 -8.46 -25.11
N LYS A 426 13.96 -8.87 -24.32
CA LYS A 426 13.37 -10.20 -24.27
C LYS A 426 14.36 -11.33 -23.95
N ALA A 427 15.51 -11.00 -23.39
CA ALA A 427 16.57 -11.98 -23.11
C ALA A 427 16.41 -12.65 -21.76
N ARG A 428 15.68 -12.06 -20.82
CA ARG A 428 15.56 -12.55 -19.44
C ARG A 428 14.15 -12.46 -18.91
N PHE A 429 13.83 -13.43 -18.05
CA PHE A 429 12.63 -13.48 -17.24
C PHE A 429 13.04 -13.47 -15.77
N LYS A 430 12.43 -12.60 -14.96
CA LYS A 430 12.74 -12.51 -13.53
C LYS A 430 11.48 -12.26 -12.72
N ASN A 431 11.29 -13.05 -11.65
CA ASN A 431 10.20 -12.85 -10.71
C ASN A 431 10.39 -11.58 -9.88
N TYR A 432 9.33 -10.78 -9.79
CA TYR A 432 9.30 -9.51 -9.06
C TYR A 432 8.19 -9.45 -8.03
N TYR A 433 7.13 -10.22 -8.22
CA TYR A 433 5.96 -10.24 -7.35
C TYR A 433 5.67 -11.67 -6.97
N SER A 434 5.48 -11.92 -5.68
CA SER A 434 5.14 -13.25 -5.17
C SER A 434 4.21 -13.15 -3.98
N VAL A 435 3.29 -14.11 -3.86
CA VAL A 435 2.43 -14.32 -2.70
C VAL A 435 2.47 -15.81 -2.37
N GLY A 436 2.55 -16.14 -1.07
CA GLY A 436 2.63 -17.53 -0.61
C GLY A 436 4.04 -18.12 -0.59
N CYS A 437 5.04 -17.47 -1.18
CA CYS A 437 6.43 -17.87 -1.10
C CYS A 437 7.10 -17.32 0.17
N GLN A 438 8.00 -18.07 0.79
CA GLN A 438 8.80 -17.59 1.92
C GLN A 438 9.81 -16.53 1.47
N GLU A 439 10.31 -15.69 2.41
CA GLU A 439 11.20 -14.55 2.08
C GLU A 439 12.51 -14.97 1.37
N ASN A 440 13.00 -16.20 1.58
CA ASN A 440 14.21 -16.77 0.96
C ASN A 440 13.89 -17.84 -0.10
N ASP A 441 12.64 -17.93 -0.55
CA ASP A 441 12.23 -18.90 -1.54
C ASP A 441 12.90 -18.60 -2.90
N GLU A 442 13.57 -19.60 -3.45
CA GLU A 442 14.24 -19.50 -4.75
C GLU A 442 13.23 -19.19 -5.86
N LEU A 443 11.97 -19.64 -5.73
CA LEU A 443 10.89 -19.34 -6.66
C LEU A 443 10.54 -17.84 -6.67
N ALA A 444 10.49 -17.21 -5.50
CA ALA A 444 10.22 -15.77 -5.40
C ALA A 444 11.28 -14.90 -6.07
N ASN A 445 12.51 -15.36 -6.09
CA ASN A 445 13.66 -14.67 -6.67
C ASN A 445 14.12 -15.25 -8.01
N PHE A 446 13.38 -16.19 -8.57
CA PHE A 446 13.77 -16.92 -9.76
C PHE A 446 14.05 -15.99 -10.94
N GLU A 447 15.18 -16.22 -11.58
CA GLU A 447 15.61 -15.54 -12.79
C GLU A 447 16.15 -16.58 -13.78
N SER A 448 15.76 -16.48 -15.05
CA SER A 448 16.21 -17.36 -16.11
C SER A 448 16.40 -16.59 -17.42
N PRO A 449 17.43 -16.92 -18.21
CA PRO A 449 17.50 -16.49 -19.59
C PRO A 449 16.35 -17.11 -20.40
N ILE A 450 15.82 -16.38 -21.36
CA ILE A 450 14.81 -16.86 -22.32
C ILE A 450 15.58 -17.44 -23.50
N VAL A 451 15.79 -18.75 -23.45
CA VAL A 451 16.52 -19.50 -24.51
C VAL A 451 15.49 -20.12 -25.48
N GLU A 452 15.82 -20.18 -26.76
CA GLU A 452 15.02 -20.88 -27.76
C GLU A 452 14.72 -22.31 -27.29
N ASP A 453 13.58 -22.85 -27.68
CA ASP A 453 13.05 -24.15 -27.27
C ASP A 453 12.72 -24.33 -25.78
N THR A 454 12.59 -23.24 -25.02
CA THR A 454 12.03 -23.28 -23.66
C THR A 454 10.57 -22.83 -23.62
N ILE A 455 9.87 -23.23 -22.54
CA ILE A 455 8.50 -22.79 -22.29
C ILE A 455 8.41 -21.25 -22.21
N PHE A 456 9.44 -20.59 -21.65
CA PHE A 456 9.49 -19.14 -21.54
C PHE A 456 9.62 -18.46 -22.90
N ALA A 457 10.40 -19.03 -23.84
CA ALA A 457 10.50 -18.53 -25.21
C ALA A 457 9.13 -18.63 -25.93
N LYS A 458 8.43 -19.75 -25.80
CA LYS A 458 7.11 -19.95 -26.42
C LYS A 458 6.06 -19.02 -25.82
N LEU A 459 6.07 -18.82 -24.49
CA LEU A 459 5.19 -17.88 -23.81
C LEU A 459 5.51 -16.41 -24.13
N SER A 460 6.76 -16.10 -24.48
CA SER A 460 7.18 -14.75 -24.87
C SER A 460 6.93 -14.44 -26.35
N ALA A 461 6.77 -15.47 -27.19
CA ALA A 461 6.52 -15.30 -28.61
C ALA A 461 5.07 -14.93 -28.94
N ARG A 462 4.10 -15.49 -28.20
CA ARG A 462 2.66 -15.26 -28.39
C ARG A 462 1.90 -15.38 -27.07
N PRO A 463 0.73 -14.71 -26.93
CA PRO A 463 -0.14 -14.91 -25.77
C PRO A 463 -0.54 -16.38 -25.67
N ALA A 464 -0.20 -17.01 -24.55
CA ALA A 464 -0.53 -18.40 -24.30
C ALA A 464 -0.68 -18.66 -22.80
N SER A 465 -1.50 -19.66 -22.47
CA SER A 465 -1.62 -20.20 -21.12
C SER A 465 -1.43 -21.71 -21.16
N ILE A 466 -0.88 -22.27 -20.12
CA ILE A 466 -0.65 -23.70 -20.00
C ILE A 466 -0.92 -24.17 -18.57
N TRP A 467 -1.55 -25.31 -18.47
CA TRP A 467 -1.67 -26.09 -17.24
C TRP A 467 -0.72 -27.28 -17.35
N VAL A 468 0.37 -27.24 -16.60
CA VAL A 468 1.31 -28.34 -16.51
C VAL A 468 0.82 -29.32 -15.46
N LYS A 469 0.77 -30.60 -15.82
CA LYS A 469 0.41 -31.73 -14.96
C LYS A 469 1.48 -32.79 -15.00
N ALA A 470 1.54 -33.66 -14.01
CA ALA A 470 2.48 -34.78 -14.00
C ALA A 470 2.34 -35.70 -15.22
N ASN A 471 1.14 -35.81 -15.78
CA ASN A 471 0.81 -36.60 -17.00
C ASN A 471 0.72 -35.76 -18.28
N SER A 472 1.23 -34.52 -18.28
CA SER A 472 1.28 -33.68 -19.47
C SER A 472 2.12 -34.32 -20.57
N ASP A 473 1.84 -33.97 -21.84
CA ASP A 473 2.58 -34.46 -23.02
C ASP A 473 4.10 -34.24 -22.79
N LYS A 474 4.89 -35.28 -23.09
CA LYS A 474 6.34 -35.24 -22.94
C LYS A 474 6.97 -34.05 -23.66
N LYS A 475 6.41 -33.66 -24.82
CA LYS A 475 6.83 -32.46 -25.56
C LYS A 475 6.71 -31.17 -24.76
N ILE A 476 5.77 -31.08 -23.83
CA ILE A 476 5.59 -29.93 -22.97
C ILE A 476 6.58 -29.97 -21.80
N LEU A 477 6.76 -31.16 -21.21
CA LEU A 477 7.68 -31.35 -20.10
C LEU A 477 9.13 -31.11 -20.52
N ASP A 478 9.51 -31.51 -21.73
CA ASP A 478 10.85 -31.30 -22.30
C ASP A 478 11.18 -29.80 -22.54
N LEU A 479 10.15 -28.91 -22.63
CA LEU A 479 10.35 -27.48 -22.78
C LEU A 479 10.59 -26.76 -21.44
N ILE A 480 10.36 -27.40 -20.30
CA ILE A 480 10.53 -26.82 -19.00
C ILE A 480 12.00 -26.85 -18.60
N PRO A 481 12.65 -25.67 -18.36
CA PRO A 481 14.04 -25.65 -17.94
C PRO A 481 14.25 -26.40 -16.61
N GLN A 482 15.32 -27.21 -16.53
CA GLN A 482 15.62 -28.01 -15.35
C GLN A 482 15.77 -27.14 -14.08
N ASN A 483 16.41 -25.98 -14.19
CA ASN A 483 16.55 -25.01 -13.09
C ASN A 483 15.20 -24.48 -12.60
N PHE A 484 14.20 -24.34 -13.47
CA PHE A 484 12.86 -23.94 -13.08
C PHE A 484 12.12 -25.08 -12.40
N ASN A 485 12.24 -26.28 -12.96
CA ASN A 485 11.58 -27.46 -12.41
C ASN A 485 12.09 -27.82 -10.99
N SER A 486 13.40 -27.66 -10.74
CA SER A 486 13.99 -27.90 -9.42
C SER A 486 13.50 -26.91 -8.34
N VAL A 487 13.23 -25.66 -8.73
CA VAL A 487 12.79 -24.60 -7.83
C VAL A 487 11.29 -24.67 -7.53
N ILE A 488 10.48 -25.11 -8.50
CA ILE A 488 9.02 -25.21 -8.33
C ILE A 488 8.64 -26.26 -7.29
N GLY A 489 9.15 -27.48 -7.42
CA GLY A 489 8.83 -28.64 -6.58
C GLY A 489 7.36 -29.11 -6.67
N ALA A 490 6.48 -28.39 -7.37
CA ALA A 490 5.08 -28.77 -7.55
C ALA A 490 4.87 -29.62 -8.80
N LYS A 491 3.99 -30.63 -8.71
CA LYS A 491 3.63 -31.53 -9.83
C LYS A 491 2.64 -30.92 -10.80
N GLU A 492 1.82 -29.97 -10.31
CA GLU A 492 0.81 -29.29 -11.12
C GLU A 492 0.90 -27.77 -10.90
N TYR A 493 0.87 -27.02 -11.99
CA TYR A 493 0.91 -25.56 -11.93
C TYR A 493 0.42 -24.91 -13.21
N PHE A 494 0.08 -23.63 -13.13
CA PHE A 494 -0.32 -22.79 -14.24
C PHE A 494 0.77 -21.82 -14.65
N LEU A 495 0.91 -21.60 -15.97
CA LEU A 495 1.69 -20.50 -16.54
C LEU A 495 0.84 -19.75 -17.57
N MET A 496 0.93 -18.43 -17.59
CA MET A 496 0.30 -17.61 -18.62
C MET A 496 1.11 -16.35 -18.88
N SER A 497 1.29 -16.04 -20.16
CA SER A 497 1.94 -14.81 -20.60
C SER A 497 0.95 -13.65 -20.73
N VAL A 498 1.41 -12.45 -20.37
CA VAL A 498 0.67 -11.19 -20.45
C VAL A 498 1.35 -10.27 -21.44
N PHE A 499 0.57 -9.72 -22.37
CA PHE A 499 1.03 -8.90 -23.48
C PHE A 499 0.40 -7.51 -23.46
N VAL A 500 1.13 -6.56 -24.01
CA VAL A 500 0.62 -5.23 -24.37
C VAL A 500 0.80 -5.04 -25.87
N GLY A 501 -0.28 -5.14 -26.61
CA GLY A 501 -0.21 -5.27 -28.06
C GLY A 501 0.54 -6.54 -28.49
N ARG A 502 1.68 -6.35 -29.17
CA ARG A 502 2.56 -7.47 -29.59
C ARG A 502 3.80 -7.66 -28.70
N LYS A 503 3.88 -6.93 -27.58
CA LYS A 503 5.03 -6.99 -26.67
C LYS A 503 4.71 -7.86 -25.45
N PRO A 504 5.47 -8.93 -25.17
CA PRO A 504 5.35 -9.67 -23.93
C PRO A 504 5.86 -8.79 -22.78
N VAL A 505 5.15 -8.78 -21.66
CA VAL A 505 5.45 -7.94 -20.48
C VAL A 505 5.76 -8.79 -19.27
N ALA A 506 4.96 -9.82 -19.04
CA ALA A 506 5.07 -10.67 -17.86
C ALA A 506 4.64 -12.11 -18.12
N ILE A 507 5.11 -13.01 -17.26
CA ILE A 507 4.60 -14.37 -17.14
C ILE A 507 4.12 -14.58 -15.72
N PHE A 508 2.90 -15.07 -15.58
CA PHE A 508 2.26 -15.44 -14.33
C PHE A 508 2.45 -16.93 -14.07
N TYR A 509 2.73 -17.27 -12.84
CA TYR A 509 2.84 -18.63 -12.32
C TYR A 509 1.93 -18.77 -11.11
N ALA A 510 1.26 -19.92 -10.94
CA ALA A 510 0.52 -20.24 -9.73
C ALA A 510 0.38 -21.76 -9.51
N ASP A 511 0.42 -22.20 -8.24
CA ASP A 511 0.25 -23.57 -7.79
C ASP A 511 -0.38 -23.67 -6.38
N ASN A 512 -0.60 -24.93 -5.93
CA ASN A 512 -1.10 -25.27 -4.60
C ASN A 512 -0.12 -26.12 -3.76
N GLU A 513 1.18 -26.10 -4.05
CA GLU A 513 2.21 -26.87 -3.31
C GLU A 513 1.89 -28.35 -3.14
N ASP A 514 1.22 -28.99 -4.12
CA ASP A 514 0.75 -30.38 -4.09
C ASP A 514 -0.21 -30.76 -2.92
N GLN A 515 -0.75 -29.75 -2.18
CA GLN A 515 -1.66 -30.00 -1.05
C GLN A 515 -3.10 -30.23 -1.50
N GLU A 516 -3.51 -29.61 -2.63
CA GLU A 516 -4.83 -29.79 -3.23
C GLU A 516 -4.71 -29.85 -4.75
N HIS A 517 -5.55 -30.69 -5.39
CA HIS A 517 -5.57 -30.78 -6.83
C HIS A 517 -6.09 -29.51 -7.48
N LEU A 518 -5.37 -29.03 -8.49
CA LEU A 518 -5.81 -27.93 -9.32
C LEU A 518 -7.02 -28.39 -10.17
N THR A 519 -8.04 -27.55 -10.26
CA THR A 519 -9.25 -27.84 -11.02
C THR A 519 -9.35 -26.98 -12.27
N ASN A 520 -10.26 -27.35 -13.20
CA ASN A 520 -10.51 -26.53 -14.38
C ASN A 520 -11.07 -25.15 -13.99
N TRP A 521 -11.83 -25.07 -12.89
CA TRP A 521 -12.29 -23.79 -12.35
C TRP A 521 -11.12 -22.88 -11.98
N HIS A 522 -10.13 -23.35 -11.21
CA HIS A 522 -8.91 -22.61 -10.88
C HIS A 522 -8.18 -22.11 -12.14
N TYR A 523 -8.07 -22.97 -13.16
CA TYR A 523 -7.43 -22.59 -14.41
C TYR A 523 -8.16 -21.50 -15.17
N GLN A 524 -9.50 -21.55 -15.24
CA GLN A 524 -10.30 -20.52 -15.89
C GLN A 524 -10.21 -19.19 -15.16
N GLN A 525 -10.30 -19.19 -13.82
CA GLN A 525 -10.16 -17.98 -13.02
C GLN A 525 -8.74 -17.38 -13.15
N PHE A 526 -7.71 -18.20 -13.13
CA PHE A 526 -6.34 -17.77 -13.38
C PHE A 526 -6.18 -17.10 -14.75
N LYS A 527 -6.73 -17.68 -15.79
CA LYS A 527 -6.73 -17.12 -17.15
C LYS A 527 -7.49 -15.80 -17.22
N GLU A 528 -8.65 -15.71 -16.59
CA GLU A 528 -9.46 -14.51 -16.58
C GLU A 528 -8.72 -13.35 -15.90
N MET A 529 -8.04 -13.59 -14.77
CA MET A 529 -7.20 -12.60 -14.12
C MET A 529 -6.08 -12.10 -15.04
N CYS A 530 -5.30 -13.00 -15.63
CA CYS A 530 -4.20 -12.63 -16.52
C CYS A 530 -4.66 -11.87 -17.77
N SER A 531 -5.82 -12.25 -18.34
CA SER A 531 -6.44 -11.56 -19.48
C SER A 531 -6.88 -10.15 -19.09
N SER A 532 -7.44 -9.98 -17.90
CA SER A 532 -7.86 -8.67 -17.39
C SER A 532 -6.65 -7.75 -17.13
N VAL A 533 -5.53 -8.31 -16.68
CA VAL A 533 -4.24 -7.58 -16.57
C VAL A 533 -3.78 -7.12 -17.94
N SER A 534 -3.81 -8.00 -18.97
CA SER A 534 -3.44 -7.61 -20.34
C SER A 534 -4.29 -6.44 -20.84
N SER A 535 -5.61 -6.49 -20.62
CA SER A 535 -6.54 -5.43 -21.00
C SER A 535 -6.25 -4.11 -20.27
N ALA A 536 -6.01 -4.16 -18.97
CA ALA A 536 -5.67 -3.00 -18.17
C ALA A 536 -4.34 -2.36 -18.60
N LEU A 537 -3.32 -3.17 -18.89
CA LEU A 537 -2.04 -2.69 -19.41
C LEU A 537 -2.16 -2.08 -20.80
N GLN A 538 -2.95 -2.69 -21.68
CA GLN A 538 -3.22 -2.17 -23.01
C GLN A 538 -3.89 -0.80 -22.93
N TYR A 539 -4.87 -0.64 -22.06
CA TYR A 539 -5.52 0.63 -21.80
C TYR A 539 -4.53 1.68 -21.29
N GLN A 540 -3.68 1.32 -20.31
CA GLN A 540 -2.65 2.22 -19.78
C GLN A 540 -1.60 2.61 -20.84
N ALA A 541 -1.24 1.68 -21.73
CA ALA A 541 -0.29 1.95 -22.82
C ALA A 541 -0.87 2.90 -23.87
N ASN A 542 -2.15 2.75 -24.21
CA ASN A 542 -2.84 3.61 -25.16
C ASN A 542 -3.08 5.03 -24.63
N ASN A 543 -3.24 5.16 -23.30
CA ASN A 543 -3.48 6.45 -22.65
C ASN A 543 -2.19 7.14 -22.14
N LYS A 544 -1.02 6.55 -22.39
CA LYS A 544 0.30 7.15 -22.13
C LYS A 544 0.91 7.88 -23.35
N LYS A 545 0.19 7.91 -24.48
CA LYS A 545 0.59 8.65 -25.68
C LYS A 545 0.07 10.08 -25.66
#